data_63ccca9e73b16c8c620c4a0a969c9aac
#
_entry.id   63ccca9e73b16c8c620c4a0a969c9aac
#
_cell.length_a   1.000
_cell.length_b   1.000
_cell.length_c   1.000
_cell.angle_alpha   90.00
_cell.angle_beta   90.00
_cell.angle_gamma   90.00
#
_symmetry.space_group_name_H-M   'P 1'
#
loop_
_entity.id
_entity.type
_entity.pdbx_description
1 polymer ?
#
loop_
_entity_poly.entity_id
_entity_poly.type
_entity_poly.pdbx_seq_one_letter_code
_entity_poly.pdbx_strand_id
1 'polypeptide(L)'
;PALAPMLGAWSSYRDRWFDEIASVLTIHNLHHQGTYEPSLFPALGLPAETAPLVSHHGAVNLLKGALVAAELITTVSPTYAWEIQTREGGQGLDELLRARGDRLTGILNGIDPSEWDPAVDPHLLARYSAADLTGKAQCRRALCEAAGFAADDPGMILGAIGRLTEQKGFDVLLDAVPRLLAEGTRIVMLGSGDPALERRMLDYAAAHPGRFRAWLGYDEARAHGIEAGADSFIMPSRFEPCGLNQMYSLAYGTPPIVRHTGGLADTVIGYHGHNLDRANGFSFYDLTADAIAGTVAWARSALASGAWPQLVQNAMRADFSWRRSAELYGQVYRQARSHRGLPF
;
A
#
# COMPACT_ATOMS: atom_id res chain seq x y z
N PRO A 1 -14.51 4.62 16.70
CA PRO A 1 -14.13 3.20 16.64
C PRO A 1 -13.13 2.82 17.74
N ALA A 2 -12.06 3.60 17.98
CA ALA A 2 -11.02 3.27 18.97
C ALA A 2 -11.52 3.20 20.42
N LEU A 3 -12.66 3.80 20.77
CA LEU A 3 -13.25 3.73 22.11
C LEU A 3 -14.07 2.44 22.35
N ALA A 4 -14.55 1.77 21.31
CA ALA A 4 -15.43 0.62 21.47
C ALA A 4 -14.80 -0.54 22.28
N PRO A 5 -13.53 -0.96 22.05
CA PRO A 5 -12.88 -1.96 22.88
C PRO A 5 -12.70 -1.51 24.33
N MET A 6 -12.45 -0.22 24.55
CA MET A 6 -12.34 0.34 25.90
C MET A 6 -13.67 0.27 26.66
N LEU A 7 -14.77 0.62 26.00
CA LEU A 7 -16.10 0.54 26.59
C LEU A 7 -16.43 -0.90 26.99
N GLY A 8 -16.10 -1.89 26.14
CA GLY A 8 -16.26 -3.31 26.44
C GLY A 8 -15.41 -3.80 27.62
N ALA A 9 -14.22 -3.25 27.82
CA ALA A 9 -13.35 -3.61 28.93
C ALA A 9 -13.74 -2.96 30.26
N TRP A 10 -14.65 -2.01 30.26
CA TRP A 10 -14.93 -1.12 31.37
C TRP A 10 -16.11 -1.58 32.24
N SER A 11 -15.90 -1.70 33.54
CA SER A 11 -16.85 -2.30 34.47
C SER A 11 -18.18 -1.53 34.59
N SER A 12 -18.16 -0.19 34.46
CA SER A 12 -19.37 0.64 34.61
C SER A 12 -20.34 0.53 33.42
N TYR A 13 -19.85 0.07 32.25
CA TYR A 13 -20.65 -0.20 31.05
C TYR A 13 -20.79 -1.70 30.76
N ARG A 14 -20.23 -2.55 31.62
CA ARG A 14 -20.39 -4.00 31.56
C ARG A 14 -21.82 -4.34 31.98
N ASP A 15 -22.69 -4.41 31.00
CA ASP A 15 -23.89 -5.21 31.10
C ASP A 15 -23.63 -6.58 30.45
N ARG A 16 -24.62 -7.48 30.55
CA ARG A 16 -24.53 -8.84 29.98
C ARG A 16 -24.19 -8.84 28.48
N TRP A 17 -24.57 -7.79 27.76
CA TRP A 17 -24.32 -7.68 26.34
C TRP A 17 -22.82 -7.55 26.04
N PHE A 18 -22.08 -6.74 26.80
CA PHE A 18 -20.63 -6.59 26.63
C PHE A 18 -19.85 -7.84 27.08
N ASP A 19 -20.39 -8.64 27.97
CA ASP A 19 -19.75 -9.89 28.39
C ASP A 19 -19.73 -10.94 27.27
N GLU A 20 -20.67 -10.85 26.32
CA GLU A 20 -20.81 -11.75 25.17
C GLU A 20 -20.10 -11.28 23.90
N ILE A 21 -19.32 -10.19 23.98
CA ILE A 21 -18.60 -9.60 22.86
C ILE A 21 -17.10 -9.76 23.02
N ALA A 22 -16.44 -10.30 21.99
CA ALA A 22 -15.00 -10.23 21.82
C ALA A 22 -14.64 -9.10 20.86
N SER A 23 -13.56 -8.37 21.14
CA SER A 23 -13.12 -7.23 20.35
C SER A 23 -11.88 -7.53 19.53
N VAL A 24 -11.88 -7.10 18.28
CA VAL A 24 -10.71 -7.12 17.39
C VAL A 24 -10.47 -5.70 16.89
N LEU A 25 -9.28 -5.18 17.16
CA LEU A 25 -8.86 -3.87 16.66
C LEU A 25 -8.03 -4.05 15.39
N THR A 26 -8.40 -3.37 14.30
CA THR A 26 -7.57 -3.35 13.08
C THR A 26 -6.85 -2.01 12.96
N ILE A 27 -5.51 -2.06 12.89
CA ILE A 27 -4.65 -0.91 12.61
C ILE A 27 -4.44 -0.83 11.10
N HIS A 28 -5.06 0.15 10.44
CA HIS A 28 -4.84 0.38 9.01
C HIS A 28 -3.59 1.23 8.75
N ASN A 29 -3.31 2.20 9.62
CA ASN A 29 -2.10 3.02 9.58
C ASN A 29 -1.83 3.58 10.99
N LEU A 30 -0.74 3.18 11.59
CA LEU A 30 -0.35 3.56 12.95
C LEU A 30 -0.06 5.07 13.09
N HIS A 31 0.18 5.77 11.98
CA HIS A 31 0.37 7.23 11.98
C HIS A 31 -0.87 8.00 12.47
N HIS A 32 -2.07 7.42 12.33
CA HIS A 32 -3.34 8.03 12.72
C HIS A 32 -3.82 7.54 14.09
N GLN A 33 -3.20 8.04 15.16
CA GLN A 33 -3.42 7.56 16.53
C GLN A 33 -4.62 8.19 17.23
N GLY A 34 -5.17 9.29 16.73
CA GLY A 34 -6.21 10.05 17.44
C GLY A 34 -5.65 10.67 18.72
N THR A 35 -4.62 11.51 18.58
CA THR A 35 -3.96 12.21 19.69
C THR A 35 -4.55 13.58 19.87
N TYR A 36 -4.90 13.92 21.12
CA TYR A 36 -5.58 15.16 21.49
C TYR A 36 -5.02 15.72 22.80
N GLU A 37 -5.32 16.99 23.06
CA GLU A 37 -4.98 17.65 24.32
C GLU A 37 -5.64 16.96 25.52
N PRO A 38 -4.98 16.89 26.69
CA PRO A 38 -5.52 16.26 27.89
C PRO A 38 -6.86 16.83 28.36
N SER A 39 -7.12 18.10 28.09
CA SER A 39 -8.38 18.79 28.38
C SER A 39 -9.59 18.19 27.65
N LEU A 40 -9.38 17.39 26.60
CA LEU A 40 -10.46 16.70 25.89
C LEU A 40 -10.97 15.46 26.66
N PHE A 41 -10.21 14.91 27.62
CA PHE A 41 -10.56 13.68 28.31
C PHE A 41 -11.99 13.68 28.90
N PRO A 42 -12.44 14.76 29.62
CA PRO A 42 -13.81 14.79 30.14
C PRO A 42 -14.90 14.72 29.05
N ALA A 43 -14.61 15.24 27.84
CA ALA A 43 -15.56 15.18 26.73
C ALA A 43 -15.74 13.77 26.13
N LEU A 44 -14.84 12.82 26.46
CA LEU A 44 -14.97 11.42 26.09
C LEU A 44 -16.08 10.70 26.89
N GLY A 45 -16.57 11.29 27.98
CA GLY A 45 -17.56 10.68 28.86
C GLY A 45 -17.03 9.45 29.61
N LEU A 46 -15.71 9.29 29.68
CA LEU A 46 -15.06 8.16 30.35
C LEU A 46 -14.83 8.52 31.85
N PRO A 47 -14.93 7.56 32.84
CA PRO A 47 -14.55 7.86 34.20
C PRO A 47 -13.09 8.21 34.36
N ALA A 48 -12.79 9.05 35.36
CA ALA A 48 -11.46 9.57 35.61
C ALA A 48 -10.40 8.47 35.81
N GLU A 49 -10.78 7.33 36.40
CA GLU A 49 -9.91 6.18 36.61
C GLU A 49 -9.43 5.50 35.33
N THR A 50 -10.08 5.78 34.20
CA THR A 50 -9.66 5.23 32.88
C THR A 50 -8.65 6.14 32.16
N ALA A 51 -8.38 7.35 32.67
CA ALA A 51 -7.43 8.27 32.06
C ALA A 51 -6.06 7.64 31.77
N PRO A 52 -5.47 6.78 32.64
CA PRO A 52 -4.19 6.12 32.34
C PRO A 52 -4.22 5.21 31.09
N LEU A 53 -5.39 4.69 30.71
CA LEU A 53 -5.54 3.83 29.52
C LEU A 53 -5.29 4.60 28.22
N VAL A 54 -5.70 5.87 28.18
CA VAL A 54 -5.56 6.73 27.00
C VAL A 54 -4.43 7.75 27.13
N SER A 55 -3.84 7.93 28.32
CA SER A 55 -2.75 8.88 28.50
C SER A 55 -1.45 8.36 27.87
N HIS A 56 -0.84 9.14 26.99
CA HIS A 56 0.42 8.80 26.31
C HIS A 56 1.22 10.08 26.03
N HIS A 57 2.46 10.16 26.57
CA HIS A 57 3.33 11.33 26.44
C HIS A 57 2.66 12.67 26.73
N GLY A 58 1.83 12.71 27.77
CA GLY A 58 1.14 13.94 28.19
C GLY A 58 -0.08 14.33 27.34
N ALA A 59 -0.53 13.47 26.44
CA ALA A 59 -1.71 13.65 25.58
C ALA A 59 -2.73 12.53 25.78
N VAL A 60 -3.95 12.72 25.32
CA VAL A 60 -4.94 11.67 25.12
C VAL A 60 -4.65 10.98 23.80
N ASN A 61 -4.43 9.66 23.81
CA ASN A 61 -4.20 8.85 22.63
C ASN A 61 -5.24 7.73 22.56
N LEU A 62 -6.20 7.85 21.64
CA LEU A 62 -7.33 6.92 21.55
C LEU A 62 -6.90 5.54 21.06
N LEU A 63 -5.91 5.48 20.16
CA LEU A 63 -5.39 4.20 19.66
C LEU A 63 -4.70 3.41 20.77
N LYS A 64 -3.91 4.09 21.65
CA LYS A 64 -3.32 3.43 22.82
C LYS A 64 -4.39 2.75 23.67
N GLY A 65 -5.49 3.45 23.97
CA GLY A 65 -6.59 2.88 24.75
C GLY A 65 -7.20 1.65 24.08
N ALA A 66 -7.40 1.69 22.78
CA ALA A 66 -7.92 0.56 22.03
C ALA A 66 -6.93 -0.62 21.99
N LEU A 67 -5.63 -0.35 21.85
CA LEU A 67 -4.57 -1.38 21.88
C LEU A 67 -4.51 -2.09 23.24
N VAL A 68 -4.74 -1.38 24.32
CA VAL A 68 -4.77 -1.97 25.68
C VAL A 68 -6.01 -2.86 25.87
N ALA A 69 -7.17 -2.42 25.37
CA ALA A 69 -8.46 -3.02 25.68
C ALA A 69 -8.87 -4.18 24.74
N ALA A 70 -8.44 -4.18 23.48
CA ALA A 70 -8.84 -5.20 22.51
C ALA A 70 -8.34 -6.62 22.90
N GLU A 71 -9.13 -7.65 22.69
CA GLU A 71 -8.71 -9.04 22.84
C GLU A 71 -7.62 -9.40 21.84
N LEU A 72 -7.84 -9.06 20.58
CA LEU A 72 -6.85 -9.25 19.51
C LEU A 72 -6.66 -7.98 18.71
N ILE A 73 -5.48 -7.87 18.11
CA ILE A 73 -5.09 -6.77 17.24
C ILE A 73 -4.74 -7.35 15.88
N THR A 74 -5.26 -6.73 14.83
CA THR A 74 -4.81 -7.00 13.47
C THR A 74 -4.20 -5.75 12.86
N THR A 75 -3.32 -5.95 11.89
CA THR A 75 -2.89 -4.89 10.98
C THR A 75 -2.87 -5.44 9.56
N VAL A 76 -2.56 -4.57 8.59
CA VAL A 76 -2.87 -4.82 7.19
C VAL A 76 -1.73 -5.46 6.39
N SER A 77 -0.69 -5.97 7.05
CA SER A 77 0.31 -6.86 6.45
C SER A 77 1.18 -7.55 7.52
N PRO A 78 1.71 -8.75 7.26
CA PRO A 78 2.64 -9.43 8.15
C PRO A 78 3.92 -8.63 8.42
N THR A 79 4.55 -8.11 7.38
CA THR A 79 5.75 -7.27 7.52
C THR A 79 5.45 -6.00 8.30
N TYR A 80 4.33 -5.33 8.05
CA TYR A 80 3.94 -4.15 8.81
C TYR A 80 3.66 -4.47 10.29
N ALA A 81 3.07 -5.65 10.59
CA ALA A 81 2.88 -6.09 11.97
C ALA A 81 4.22 -6.20 12.71
N TRP A 82 5.29 -6.61 12.02
CA TRP A 82 6.64 -6.62 12.56
C TRP A 82 7.23 -5.19 12.66
N GLU A 83 7.13 -4.38 11.61
CA GLU A 83 7.67 -3.03 11.56
C GLU A 83 7.14 -2.13 12.68
N ILE A 84 5.83 -2.17 12.96
CA ILE A 84 5.21 -1.32 14.02
C ILE A 84 5.62 -1.71 15.45
N GLN A 85 6.31 -2.82 15.64
CA GLN A 85 6.91 -3.23 16.89
C GLN A 85 8.36 -2.72 17.05
N THR A 86 8.94 -2.13 16.01
CA THR A 86 10.26 -1.49 16.06
C THR A 86 10.15 -0.05 16.53
N ARG A 87 11.26 0.52 17.01
CA ARG A 87 11.31 1.91 17.45
C ARG A 87 11.02 2.89 16.30
N GLU A 88 11.50 2.57 15.10
CA GLU A 88 11.32 3.38 13.90
C GLU A 88 9.86 3.33 13.39
N GLY A 89 9.28 2.14 13.33
CA GLY A 89 7.91 1.94 12.79
C GLY A 89 6.79 2.15 13.82
N GLY A 90 7.09 2.04 15.10
CA GLY A 90 6.09 2.00 16.17
C GLY A 90 5.48 3.34 16.57
N GLN A 91 5.98 4.46 16.04
CA GLN A 91 5.41 5.80 16.24
C GLN A 91 5.16 6.13 17.73
N GLY A 92 6.06 5.67 18.62
CA GLY A 92 5.96 5.83 20.08
C GLY A 92 5.04 4.82 20.78
N LEU A 93 4.43 3.87 20.06
CA LEU A 93 3.61 2.76 20.60
C LEU A 93 4.31 1.40 20.50
N ASP A 94 5.56 1.36 20.07
CA ASP A 94 6.32 0.11 19.83
C ASP A 94 6.45 -0.77 21.07
N GLU A 95 6.67 -0.21 22.25
CA GLU A 95 6.75 -0.98 23.49
C GLU A 95 5.42 -1.66 23.82
N LEU A 96 4.31 -0.93 23.67
CA LEU A 96 2.97 -1.49 23.85
C LEU A 96 2.67 -2.57 22.83
N LEU A 97 3.01 -2.34 21.57
CA LEU A 97 2.79 -3.30 20.49
C LEU A 97 3.63 -4.57 20.70
N ARG A 98 4.90 -4.46 21.15
CA ARG A 98 5.71 -5.61 21.53
C ARG A 98 5.11 -6.40 22.69
N ALA A 99 4.62 -5.69 23.72
CA ALA A 99 3.96 -6.34 24.86
C ALA A 99 2.66 -7.07 24.49
N ARG A 100 2.08 -6.73 23.32
CA ARG A 100 0.88 -7.36 22.74
C ARG A 100 1.18 -8.23 21.52
N GLY A 101 2.46 -8.55 21.25
CA GLY A 101 2.91 -9.24 20.05
C GLY A 101 2.28 -10.61 19.82
N ASP A 102 1.96 -11.34 20.89
CA ASP A 102 1.23 -12.63 20.87
C ASP A 102 -0.22 -12.50 20.39
N ARG A 103 -0.77 -11.27 20.41
CA ARG A 103 -2.15 -10.92 20.01
C ARG A 103 -2.22 -10.04 18.77
N LEU A 104 -1.07 -9.77 18.13
CA LEU A 104 -0.97 -8.95 16.92
C LEU A 104 -0.74 -9.83 15.70
N THR A 105 -1.62 -9.71 14.70
CA THR A 105 -1.54 -10.48 13.45
C THR A 105 -1.64 -9.54 12.25
N GLY A 106 -0.75 -9.71 11.27
CA GLY A 106 -0.82 -9.02 9.98
C GLY A 106 -1.66 -9.80 8.97
N ILE A 107 -2.67 -9.16 8.39
CA ILE A 107 -3.53 -9.74 7.35
C ILE A 107 -3.60 -8.73 6.20
N LEU A 108 -3.12 -9.09 5.02
CA LEU A 108 -3.21 -8.24 3.84
C LEU A 108 -4.67 -7.90 3.51
N ASN A 109 -4.90 -6.65 3.10
CA ASN A 109 -6.16 -6.31 2.43
C ASN A 109 -6.26 -7.09 1.11
N GLY A 110 -7.49 -7.29 0.64
CA GLY A 110 -7.73 -7.77 -0.70
C GLY A 110 -8.03 -6.63 -1.68
N ILE A 111 -8.08 -6.97 -2.96
CA ILE A 111 -8.64 -6.12 -4.01
C ILE A 111 -9.96 -6.72 -4.51
N ASP A 112 -10.82 -5.89 -5.08
CA ASP A 112 -12.06 -6.35 -5.69
C ASP A 112 -11.82 -6.69 -7.16
N PRO A 113 -11.90 -7.98 -7.57
CA PRO A 113 -11.68 -8.39 -8.95
C PRO A 113 -12.84 -7.99 -9.88
N SER A 114 -13.96 -7.50 -9.37
CA SER A 114 -15.02 -6.92 -10.22
C SER A 114 -14.68 -5.52 -10.72
N GLU A 115 -13.76 -4.83 -10.03
CA GLU A 115 -13.29 -3.48 -10.37
C GLU A 115 -11.87 -3.52 -10.98
N TRP A 116 -10.97 -4.34 -10.40
CA TRP A 116 -9.54 -4.37 -10.75
C TRP A 116 -9.15 -5.68 -11.44
N ASP A 117 -9.82 -5.97 -12.56
CA ASP A 117 -9.46 -7.09 -13.46
C ASP A 117 -9.50 -6.61 -14.91
N PRO A 118 -8.36 -6.64 -15.64
CA PRO A 118 -8.30 -6.17 -17.03
C PRO A 118 -9.20 -6.95 -18.00
N ALA A 119 -9.71 -8.12 -17.61
CA ALA A 119 -10.63 -8.90 -18.45
C ALA A 119 -12.06 -8.32 -18.48
N VAL A 120 -12.45 -7.56 -17.43
CA VAL A 120 -13.80 -7.00 -17.29
C VAL A 120 -13.85 -5.50 -17.14
N ASP A 121 -12.72 -4.84 -16.88
CA ASP A 121 -12.60 -3.41 -16.60
C ASP A 121 -13.22 -2.54 -17.71
N PRO A 122 -14.23 -1.70 -17.40
CA PRO A 122 -14.88 -0.81 -18.37
C PRO A 122 -14.04 0.42 -18.75
N HIS A 123 -12.99 0.77 -17.95
CA HIS A 123 -12.15 1.93 -18.19
C HIS A 123 -11.08 1.69 -19.25
N LEU A 124 -10.84 0.43 -19.65
CA LEU A 124 -9.80 0.10 -20.60
C LEU A 124 -10.28 0.24 -22.07
N LEU A 125 -9.41 0.79 -22.91
CA LEU A 125 -9.63 0.80 -24.36
C LEU A 125 -9.80 -0.63 -24.94
N ALA A 126 -9.02 -1.58 -24.41
CA ALA A 126 -9.09 -2.99 -24.80
C ALA A 126 -8.88 -3.87 -23.57
N ARG A 127 -9.76 -4.83 -23.41
CA ARG A 127 -9.67 -5.85 -22.35
C ARG A 127 -8.63 -6.90 -22.70
N TYR A 128 -8.03 -7.50 -21.67
CA TYR A 128 -7.05 -8.57 -21.83
C TYR A 128 -7.00 -9.47 -20.59
N SER A 129 -6.29 -10.58 -20.70
CA SER A 129 -6.09 -11.51 -19.59
C SER A 129 -4.69 -12.10 -19.64
N ALA A 130 -4.30 -12.88 -18.63
CA ALA A 130 -3.02 -13.61 -18.64
C ALA A 130 -2.87 -14.57 -19.82
N ALA A 131 -3.98 -15.06 -20.41
CA ALA A 131 -3.96 -15.94 -21.59
C ALA A 131 -3.77 -15.16 -22.90
N ASP A 132 -4.21 -13.91 -22.96
CA ASP A 132 -4.09 -13.05 -24.16
C ASP A 132 -3.79 -11.61 -23.75
N LEU A 133 -2.57 -11.17 -23.98
CA LEU A 133 -2.05 -9.85 -23.68
C LEU A 133 -2.18 -8.84 -24.84
N THR A 134 -2.88 -9.18 -25.91
CA THR A 134 -3.05 -8.31 -27.09
C THR A 134 -3.68 -6.97 -26.71
N GLY A 135 -4.68 -6.99 -25.81
CA GLY A 135 -5.32 -5.78 -25.29
C GLY A 135 -4.36 -4.91 -24.48
N LYS A 136 -3.42 -5.49 -23.70
CA LYS A 136 -2.41 -4.72 -22.95
C LYS A 136 -1.53 -3.87 -23.90
N ALA A 137 -1.14 -4.40 -25.05
CA ALA A 137 -0.40 -3.64 -26.04
C ALA A 137 -1.22 -2.48 -26.64
N GLN A 138 -2.56 -2.60 -26.71
CA GLN A 138 -3.45 -1.52 -27.10
C GLN A 138 -3.56 -0.46 -26.00
N CYS A 139 -3.69 -0.87 -24.74
CA CYS A 139 -3.69 0.05 -23.58
C CYS A 139 -2.37 0.82 -23.49
N ARG A 140 -1.23 0.20 -23.76
CA ARG A 140 0.07 0.87 -23.82
C ARG A 140 0.10 1.98 -24.89
N ARG A 141 -0.43 1.72 -26.08
CA ARG A 141 -0.52 2.75 -27.15
C ARG A 141 -1.46 3.89 -26.72
N ALA A 142 -2.61 3.59 -26.14
CA ALA A 142 -3.55 4.59 -25.63
C ALA A 142 -2.92 5.45 -24.53
N LEU A 143 -2.13 4.87 -23.63
CA LEU A 143 -1.38 5.61 -22.61
C LEU A 143 -0.32 6.53 -23.24
N CYS A 144 0.41 6.06 -24.26
CA CYS A 144 1.35 6.89 -25.01
C CYS A 144 0.65 8.10 -25.62
N GLU A 145 -0.48 7.89 -26.30
CA GLU A 145 -1.27 8.97 -26.92
C GLU A 145 -1.74 9.98 -25.87
N ALA A 146 -2.36 9.51 -24.78
CA ALA A 146 -2.84 10.36 -23.69
C ALA A 146 -1.70 11.15 -23.01
N ALA A 147 -0.53 10.55 -22.88
CA ALA A 147 0.65 11.17 -22.29
C ALA A 147 1.41 12.09 -23.27
N GLY A 148 1.12 12.02 -24.57
CA GLY A 148 1.87 12.72 -25.63
C GLY A 148 3.24 12.09 -25.90
N PHE A 149 3.39 10.78 -25.67
CA PHE A 149 4.60 10.02 -25.96
C PHE A 149 4.55 9.45 -27.37
N ALA A 150 5.71 9.27 -28.00
CA ALA A 150 5.78 8.56 -29.28
C ALA A 150 5.37 7.09 -29.05
N ALA A 151 4.43 6.60 -29.86
CA ALA A 151 3.88 5.25 -29.71
C ALA A 151 4.87 4.14 -30.10
N ASP A 152 5.82 4.45 -30.94
CA ASP A 152 6.88 3.57 -31.47
C ASP A 152 8.18 3.62 -30.64
N ASP A 153 8.26 4.49 -29.65
CA ASP A 153 9.40 4.53 -28.73
C ASP A 153 9.45 3.23 -27.88
N PRO A 154 10.54 2.45 -27.96
CA PRO A 154 10.67 1.21 -27.21
C PRO A 154 11.00 1.41 -25.73
N GLY A 155 11.23 2.65 -25.27
CA GLY A 155 11.58 2.95 -23.90
C GLY A 155 10.50 2.48 -22.93
N MET A 156 10.94 2.05 -21.73
CA MET A 156 10.03 1.65 -20.65
C MET A 156 9.13 2.83 -20.24
N ILE A 157 7.84 2.57 -20.05
CA ILE A 157 6.90 3.49 -19.41
C ILE A 157 6.77 3.12 -17.95
N LEU A 158 7.18 4.03 -17.06
CA LEU A 158 7.07 3.89 -15.61
C LEU A 158 5.87 4.70 -15.13
N GLY A 159 4.87 4.02 -14.56
CA GLY A 159 3.70 4.63 -13.95
C GLY A 159 3.91 4.89 -12.46
N ALA A 160 3.31 5.97 -11.94
CA ALA A 160 3.24 6.23 -10.51
C ALA A 160 1.91 6.94 -10.18
N ILE A 161 1.19 6.43 -9.19
CA ILE A 161 -0.10 6.97 -8.76
C ILE A 161 -0.12 7.09 -7.24
N GLY A 162 -0.59 8.21 -6.71
CA GLY A 162 -0.80 8.31 -5.29
C GLY A 162 -0.87 9.73 -4.74
N ARG A 163 -1.16 9.83 -3.44
CA ARG A 163 -1.10 11.10 -2.75
C ARG A 163 0.36 11.60 -2.66
N LEU A 164 0.59 12.83 -3.02
CA LEU A 164 1.92 13.45 -2.95
C LEU A 164 2.21 13.85 -1.50
N THR A 165 2.59 12.87 -0.70
CA THR A 165 2.94 13.03 0.71
C THR A 165 4.34 12.46 0.96
N GLU A 166 4.98 12.88 2.04
CA GLU A 166 6.28 12.36 2.46
C GLU A 166 6.28 10.83 2.58
N GLN A 167 5.19 10.25 3.11
CA GLN A 167 5.00 8.80 3.23
C GLN A 167 5.26 8.07 1.91
N LYS A 168 4.78 8.62 0.79
CA LYS A 168 4.84 7.96 -0.52
C LYS A 168 6.20 8.07 -1.21
N GLY A 169 7.14 8.88 -0.70
CA GLY A 169 8.51 8.96 -1.20
C GLY A 169 8.65 9.56 -2.59
N PHE A 170 7.64 10.30 -3.07
CA PHE A 170 7.69 10.92 -4.40
C PHE A 170 8.73 12.02 -4.51
N ASP A 171 9.15 12.64 -3.41
CA ASP A 171 10.28 13.53 -3.35
C ASP A 171 11.58 12.86 -3.86
N VAL A 172 11.86 11.65 -3.38
CA VAL A 172 13.04 10.86 -3.77
C VAL A 172 12.89 10.33 -5.21
N LEU A 173 11.67 9.95 -5.63
CA LEU A 173 11.43 9.59 -7.03
C LEU A 173 11.71 10.76 -7.97
N LEU A 174 11.24 11.97 -7.61
CA LEU A 174 11.47 13.17 -8.41
C LEU A 174 12.96 13.56 -8.45
N ASP A 175 13.77 13.23 -7.43
CA ASP A 175 15.22 13.37 -7.46
C ASP A 175 15.89 12.39 -8.45
N ALA A 176 15.29 11.23 -8.68
CA ALA A 176 15.78 10.24 -9.63
C ALA A 176 15.40 10.55 -11.10
N VAL A 177 14.37 11.38 -11.34
CA VAL A 177 13.81 11.66 -12.67
C VAL A 177 14.86 12.06 -13.70
N PRO A 178 15.83 12.99 -13.44
CA PRO A 178 16.82 13.37 -14.45
C PRO A 178 17.61 12.16 -14.98
N ARG A 179 18.02 11.27 -14.10
CA ARG A 179 18.74 10.05 -14.48
C ARG A 179 17.84 9.06 -15.22
N LEU A 180 16.62 8.84 -14.75
CA LEU A 180 15.66 7.95 -15.40
C LEU A 180 15.36 8.39 -16.84
N LEU A 181 15.15 9.68 -17.06
CA LEU A 181 14.92 10.25 -18.40
C LEU A 181 16.17 10.14 -19.30
N ALA A 182 17.36 10.43 -18.75
CA ALA A 182 18.61 10.29 -19.48
C ALA A 182 18.87 8.86 -19.95
N GLU A 183 18.47 7.88 -19.14
CA GLU A 183 18.57 6.45 -19.43
C GLU A 183 17.43 5.92 -20.32
N GLY A 184 16.50 6.74 -20.81
CA GLY A 184 15.47 6.37 -21.77
C GLY A 184 14.15 5.89 -21.16
N THR A 185 13.93 6.05 -19.83
CA THR A 185 12.64 5.80 -19.20
C THR A 185 11.68 6.94 -19.52
N ARG A 186 10.41 6.63 -19.79
CA ARG A 186 9.31 7.59 -19.87
C ARG A 186 8.47 7.46 -18.61
N ILE A 187 7.98 8.57 -18.08
CA ILE A 187 7.35 8.59 -16.76
C ILE A 187 5.96 9.22 -16.87
N VAL A 188 4.97 8.55 -16.29
CA VAL A 188 3.61 9.08 -16.12
C VAL A 188 3.29 9.11 -14.63
N MET A 189 2.95 10.28 -14.10
CA MET A 189 2.57 10.43 -12.70
C MET A 189 1.15 11.01 -12.58
N LEU A 190 0.33 10.41 -11.71
CA LEU A 190 -1.00 10.87 -11.35
C LEU A 190 -1.09 11.04 -9.83
N GLY A 191 -1.44 12.23 -9.36
CA GLY A 191 -1.64 12.45 -7.93
C GLY A 191 -1.76 13.92 -7.56
N SER A 192 -2.04 14.16 -6.27
CA SER A 192 -2.07 15.49 -5.67
C SER A 192 -1.69 15.42 -4.20
N GLY A 193 -1.32 16.58 -3.62
CA GLY A 193 -0.98 16.66 -2.21
C GLY A 193 -0.07 17.83 -1.89
N ASP A 194 1.20 17.58 -1.60
CA ASP A 194 2.18 18.63 -1.30
C ASP A 194 2.37 19.56 -2.51
N PRO A 195 2.12 20.88 -2.36
CA PRO A 195 2.24 21.82 -3.47
C PRO A 195 3.66 21.92 -4.07
N ALA A 196 4.71 21.65 -3.29
CA ALA A 196 6.08 21.66 -3.79
C ALA A 196 6.34 20.45 -4.71
N LEU A 197 5.79 19.29 -4.36
CA LEU A 197 5.87 18.09 -5.20
C LEU A 197 5.04 18.24 -6.49
N GLU A 198 3.83 18.80 -6.38
CA GLU A 198 2.99 19.11 -7.56
C GLU A 198 3.73 20.03 -8.55
N ARG A 199 4.34 21.09 -8.04
CA ARG A 199 5.13 22.04 -8.86
C ARG A 199 6.29 21.33 -9.55
N ARG A 200 7.07 20.52 -8.80
CA ARG A 200 8.19 19.76 -9.38
C ARG A 200 7.73 18.82 -10.49
N MET A 201 6.59 18.15 -10.33
CA MET A 201 6.00 17.30 -11.38
C MET A 201 5.67 18.10 -12.64
N LEU A 202 5.06 19.29 -12.49
CA LEU A 202 4.71 20.17 -13.61
C LEU A 202 5.96 20.74 -14.29
N ASP A 203 6.98 21.09 -13.51
CA ASP A 203 8.26 21.59 -14.05
C ASP A 203 8.94 20.50 -14.91
N TYR A 204 8.97 19.24 -14.46
CA TYR A 204 9.47 18.12 -15.26
C TYR A 204 8.62 17.87 -16.52
N ALA A 205 7.30 17.96 -16.43
CA ALA A 205 6.43 17.80 -17.59
C ALA A 205 6.64 18.90 -18.63
N ALA A 206 6.87 20.14 -18.20
CA ALA A 206 7.17 21.26 -19.08
C ALA A 206 8.57 21.16 -19.70
N ALA A 207 9.57 20.72 -18.93
CA ALA A 207 10.96 20.59 -19.39
C ALA A 207 11.19 19.39 -20.31
N HIS A 208 10.37 18.34 -20.20
CA HIS A 208 10.55 17.07 -20.91
C HIS A 208 9.26 16.61 -21.62
N PRO A 209 8.68 17.42 -22.53
CA PRO A 209 7.50 17.01 -23.27
C PRO A 209 7.80 15.74 -24.08
N GLY A 210 6.83 14.82 -24.11
CA GLY A 210 6.99 13.51 -24.75
C GLY A 210 7.75 12.45 -23.95
N ARG A 211 8.27 12.78 -22.75
CA ARG A 211 9.02 11.86 -21.89
C ARG A 211 8.55 11.82 -20.44
N PHE A 212 7.99 12.92 -19.96
CA PHE A 212 7.41 13.02 -18.63
C PHE A 212 5.99 13.60 -18.74
N ARG A 213 5.01 12.93 -18.13
CA ARG A 213 3.64 13.42 -18.04
C ARG A 213 3.20 13.49 -16.57
N ALA A 214 2.71 14.65 -16.16
CA ALA A 214 2.07 14.87 -14.88
C ALA A 214 0.57 15.11 -15.07
N TRP A 215 -0.25 14.41 -14.27
CA TRP A 215 -1.65 14.71 -14.08
C TRP A 215 -1.90 14.99 -12.60
N LEU A 216 -2.42 16.18 -12.30
CA LEU A 216 -2.77 16.54 -10.93
C LEU A 216 -4.20 16.17 -10.61
N GLY A 217 -4.44 15.76 -9.38
CA GLY A 217 -5.75 15.38 -8.87
C GLY A 217 -5.98 13.87 -8.82
N TYR A 218 -7.25 13.51 -8.63
CA TYR A 218 -7.74 12.13 -8.67
C TYR A 218 -8.51 11.91 -9.97
N ASP A 219 -8.21 10.85 -10.69
CA ASP A 219 -8.89 10.46 -11.91
C ASP A 219 -8.83 8.92 -12.04
N GLU A 220 -9.96 8.29 -11.79
CA GLU A 220 -10.08 6.84 -11.73
C GLU A 220 -9.79 6.18 -13.09
N ALA A 221 -10.38 6.69 -14.17
CA ALA A 221 -10.16 6.15 -15.50
C ALA A 221 -8.69 6.24 -15.93
N ARG A 222 -8.00 7.34 -15.57
CA ARG A 222 -6.56 7.47 -15.80
C ARG A 222 -5.74 6.52 -14.94
N ALA A 223 -6.16 6.28 -13.68
CA ALA A 223 -5.49 5.31 -12.84
C ALA A 223 -5.50 3.93 -13.48
N HIS A 224 -6.67 3.45 -13.90
CA HIS A 224 -6.82 2.18 -14.63
C HIS A 224 -6.01 2.16 -15.93
N GLY A 225 -6.03 3.27 -16.70
CA GLY A 225 -5.24 3.42 -17.91
C GLY A 225 -3.73 3.38 -17.69
N ILE A 226 -3.21 3.93 -16.58
CA ILE A 226 -1.79 3.85 -16.20
C ILE A 226 -1.43 2.41 -15.81
N GLU A 227 -2.23 1.76 -14.96
CA GLU A 227 -1.99 0.37 -14.53
C GLU A 227 -1.98 -0.59 -15.73
N ALA A 228 -2.89 -0.40 -16.69
CA ALA A 228 -2.98 -1.24 -17.89
C ALA A 228 -1.90 -0.94 -18.93
N GLY A 229 -1.52 0.34 -19.07
CA GLY A 229 -0.67 0.80 -20.18
C GLY A 229 0.80 0.98 -19.85
N ALA A 230 1.17 1.11 -18.57
CA ALA A 230 2.57 1.19 -18.18
C ALA A 230 3.27 -0.18 -18.32
N ASP A 231 4.57 -0.15 -18.57
CA ASP A 231 5.40 -1.36 -18.56
C ASP A 231 5.69 -1.78 -17.11
N SER A 232 5.93 -0.81 -16.21
CA SER A 232 6.15 -1.03 -14.79
C SER A 232 5.53 0.09 -13.96
N PHE A 233 5.29 -0.16 -12.68
CA PHE A 233 4.70 0.78 -11.74
C PHE A 233 5.62 0.98 -10.54
N ILE A 234 5.82 2.22 -10.05
CA ILE A 234 6.76 2.46 -8.95
C ILE A 234 6.09 2.95 -7.67
N MET A 235 6.46 2.35 -6.54
CA MET A 235 6.03 2.74 -5.19
C MET A 235 7.25 2.90 -4.26
N PRO A 236 7.84 4.09 -4.19
CA PRO A 236 9.03 4.36 -3.38
C PRO A 236 8.66 4.76 -1.94
N SER A 237 7.66 4.13 -1.35
CA SER A 237 7.10 4.53 -0.06
C SER A 237 8.11 4.42 1.09
N ARG A 238 8.18 5.44 1.98
CA ARG A 238 8.95 5.38 3.23
C ARG A 238 8.42 4.30 4.16
N PHE A 239 7.13 4.18 4.21
CA PHE A 239 6.42 3.06 4.84
C PHE A 239 5.08 2.86 4.11
N GLU A 240 4.64 1.60 4.01
CA GLU A 240 3.39 1.26 3.33
C GLU A 240 2.69 0.14 4.09
N PRO A 241 1.71 0.46 4.94
CA PRO A 241 1.05 -0.55 5.77
C PRO A 241 0.56 -1.77 4.99
N CYS A 242 -0.13 -1.56 3.90
CA CYS A 242 -0.55 -2.60 2.96
C CYS A 242 -0.13 -2.26 1.53
N GLY A 243 -0.54 -1.09 1.06
CA GLY A 243 -0.54 -0.77 -0.37
C GLY A 243 -1.63 -1.53 -1.12
N LEU A 244 -2.23 -0.88 -2.10
CA LEU A 244 -3.20 -1.49 -3.02
C LEU A 244 -2.70 -1.40 -4.46
N ASN A 245 -2.05 -0.30 -4.85
CA ASN A 245 -1.63 -0.08 -6.23
C ASN A 245 -0.68 -1.17 -6.74
N GLN A 246 0.22 -1.72 -5.91
CA GLN A 246 1.05 -2.86 -6.35
C GLN A 246 0.22 -4.11 -6.64
N MET A 247 -0.89 -4.32 -5.91
CA MET A 247 -1.78 -5.44 -6.19
C MET A 247 -2.57 -5.20 -7.48
N TYR A 248 -3.01 -3.96 -7.73
CA TYR A 248 -3.62 -3.56 -9.00
C TYR A 248 -2.63 -3.75 -10.15
N SER A 249 -1.40 -3.25 -10.01
CA SER A 249 -0.32 -3.44 -10.99
C SER A 249 -0.09 -4.91 -11.30
N LEU A 250 -0.03 -5.76 -10.28
CA LEU A 250 0.13 -7.21 -10.45
C LEU A 250 -1.04 -7.81 -11.23
N ALA A 251 -2.30 -7.47 -10.86
CA ALA A 251 -3.49 -7.95 -11.57
C ALA A 251 -3.51 -7.50 -13.04
N TYR A 252 -2.97 -6.31 -13.34
CA TYR A 252 -2.89 -5.77 -14.70
C TYR A 252 -1.65 -6.23 -15.47
N GLY A 253 -0.83 -7.12 -14.90
CA GLY A 253 0.39 -7.60 -15.57
C GLY A 253 1.42 -6.48 -15.78
N THR A 254 1.51 -5.56 -14.84
CA THR A 254 2.46 -4.45 -14.81
C THR A 254 3.41 -4.67 -13.63
N PRO A 255 4.52 -5.42 -13.79
CA PRO A 255 5.41 -5.79 -12.68
C PRO A 255 5.86 -4.57 -11.90
N PRO A 256 5.52 -4.45 -10.59
CA PRO A 256 5.82 -3.25 -9.82
C PRO A 256 7.29 -3.19 -9.38
N ILE A 257 7.80 -1.97 -9.24
CA ILE A 257 9.08 -1.64 -8.60
C ILE A 257 8.75 -1.00 -7.25
N VAL A 258 9.11 -1.63 -6.15
CA VAL A 258 8.68 -1.18 -4.82
C VAL A 258 9.85 -1.07 -3.83
N ARG A 259 9.74 -0.15 -2.89
CA ARG A 259 10.58 -0.24 -1.70
C ARG A 259 10.14 -1.44 -0.85
N HIS A 260 11.11 -2.21 -0.35
CA HIS A 260 10.85 -3.40 0.47
C HIS A 260 10.43 -3.00 1.89
N THR A 261 9.14 -2.70 2.08
CA THR A 261 8.54 -2.27 3.36
C THR A 261 7.06 -2.67 3.43
N GLY A 262 6.58 -3.01 4.62
CA GLY A 262 5.19 -3.33 4.91
C GLY A 262 4.56 -4.27 3.89
N GLY A 263 3.34 -3.97 3.45
CA GLY A 263 2.62 -4.83 2.49
C GLY A 263 3.26 -4.91 1.11
N LEU A 264 4.14 -3.98 0.74
CA LEU A 264 4.92 -4.08 -0.51
C LEU A 264 5.87 -5.27 -0.46
N ALA A 265 6.54 -5.48 0.69
CA ALA A 265 7.43 -6.61 0.91
C ALA A 265 6.68 -7.95 0.93
N ASP A 266 5.42 -7.95 1.37
CA ASP A 266 4.59 -9.16 1.47
C ASP A 266 3.94 -9.55 0.13
N THR A 267 3.85 -8.64 -0.84
CA THR A 267 3.12 -8.84 -2.10
C THR A 267 4.03 -8.91 -3.33
N VAL A 268 5.20 -8.28 -3.28
CA VAL A 268 6.12 -8.20 -4.41
C VAL A 268 7.37 -9.04 -4.16
N ILE A 269 7.51 -10.07 -4.97
CA ILE A 269 8.71 -10.93 -5.00
C ILE A 269 9.66 -10.37 -6.05
N GLY A 270 10.72 -9.70 -5.57
CA GLY A 270 11.71 -9.07 -6.45
C GLY A 270 12.45 -10.08 -7.34
N TYR A 271 12.66 -9.72 -8.60
CA TYR A 271 13.45 -10.49 -9.54
C TYR A 271 14.95 -10.28 -9.34
N HIS A 272 15.70 -11.37 -9.17
CA HIS A 272 17.12 -11.40 -8.91
C HIS A 272 17.95 -12.18 -9.95
N GLY A 273 17.37 -12.45 -11.13
CA GLY A 273 18.04 -13.17 -12.22
C GLY A 273 17.93 -14.70 -12.17
N HIS A 274 17.69 -15.29 -11.01
CA HIS A 274 17.66 -16.75 -10.79
C HIS A 274 16.34 -17.28 -10.20
N ASN A 275 15.38 -16.40 -9.91
CA ASN A 275 14.09 -16.75 -9.30
C ASN A 275 12.90 -16.38 -10.20
N LEU A 276 13.07 -16.52 -11.52
CA LEU A 276 12.07 -16.14 -12.52
C LEU A 276 10.77 -16.97 -12.42
N ASP A 277 10.85 -18.16 -11.83
CA ASP A 277 9.73 -19.06 -11.59
C ASP A 277 8.65 -18.45 -10.66
N ARG A 278 9.03 -17.52 -9.78
CA ARG A 278 8.14 -16.92 -8.76
C ARG A 278 8.17 -15.40 -8.70
N ALA A 279 9.21 -14.76 -9.24
CA ALA A 279 9.32 -13.30 -9.22
C ALA A 279 8.15 -12.65 -9.97
N ASN A 280 7.58 -11.57 -9.42
CA ASN A 280 6.44 -10.84 -9.99
C ASN A 280 6.68 -9.34 -10.09
N GLY A 281 7.86 -8.85 -9.71
CA GLY A 281 8.22 -7.44 -9.74
C GLY A 281 9.68 -7.22 -9.34
N PHE A 282 9.99 -6.04 -8.83
CA PHE A 282 11.33 -5.62 -8.42
C PHE A 282 11.26 -4.91 -7.06
N SER A 283 12.32 -5.02 -6.26
CA SER A 283 12.37 -4.37 -4.97
C SER A 283 13.74 -3.74 -4.68
N PHE A 284 13.72 -2.65 -3.93
CA PHE A 284 14.91 -1.99 -3.39
C PHE A 284 14.70 -1.70 -1.89
N TYR A 285 15.80 -1.54 -1.16
CA TYR A 285 15.78 -1.36 0.30
C TYR A 285 16.02 0.10 0.69
N ASP A 286 17.10 0.70 0.18
CA ASP A 286 17.49 2.06 0.51
C ASP A 286 16.63 3.07 -0.27
N LEU A 287 16.00 4.01 0.44
CA LEU A 287 15.20 5.04 -0.20
C LEU A 287 16.11 6.18 -0.67
N THR A 288 16.77 5.96 -1.79
CA THR A 288 17.64 6.95 -2.45
C THR A 288 17.35 7.00 -3.95
N ALA A 289 17.64 8.14 -4.59
CA ALA A 289 17.51 8.30 -6.03
C ALA A 289 18.36 7.27 -6.81
N ASP A 290 19.53 6.92 -6.29
CA ASP A 290 20.42 5.93 -6.91
C ASP A 290 19.83 4.51 -6.83
N ALA A 291 19.27 4.11 -5.69
CA ALA A 291 18.63 2.81 -5.54
C ALA A 291 17.40 2.68 -6.46
N ILE A 292 16.58 3.73 -6.55
CA ILE A 292 15.45 3.81 -7.49
C ILE A 292 15.96 3.65 -8.93
N ALA A 293 16.93 4.48 -9.35
CA ALA A 293 17.44 4.45 -10.71
C ALA A 293 18.10 3.10 -11.06
N GLY A 294 18.87 2.52 -10.14
CA GLY A 294 19.49 1.21 -10.32
C GLY A 294 18.46 0.09 -10.48
N THR A 295 17.38 0.12 -9.70
CA THR A 295 16.31 -0.89 -9.80
C THR A 295 15.49 -0.72 -11.09
N VAL A 296 15.21 0.51 -11.51
CA VAL A 296 14.57 0.78 -12.81
C VAL A 296 15.46 0.33 -13.96
N ALA A 297 16.77 0.56 -13.89
CA ALA A 297 17.73 0.06 -14.90
C ALA A 297 17.72 -1.48 -14.97
N TRP A 298 17.65 -2.15 -13.81
CA TRP A 298 17.49 -3.62 -13.75
C TRP A 298 16.17 -4.09 -14.39
N ALA A 299 15.06 -3.43 -14.07
CA ALA A 299 13.76 -3.73 -14.67
C ALA A 299 13.77 -3.52 -16.19
N ARG A 300 14.43 -2.46 -16.70
CA ARG A 300 14.62 -2.23 -18.14
C ARG A 300 15.44 -3.33 -18.80
N SER A 301 16.48 -3.81 -18.13
CA SER A 301 17.27 -4.96 -18.64
C SER A 301 16.40 -6.21 -18.72
N ALA A 302 15.55 -6.46 -17.72
CA ALA A 302 14.61 -7.59 -17.76
C ALA A 302 13.55 -7.41 -18.87
N LEU A 303 13.07 -6.19 -19.12
CA LEU A 303 12.14 -5.87 -20.20
C LEU A 303 12.75 -6.18 -21.58
N ALA A 304 14.04 -5.88 -21.77
CA ALA A 304 14.77 -6.17 -23.00
C ALA A 304 15.18 -7.64 -23.14
N SER A 305 15.06 -8.42 -22.08
CA SER A 305 15.39 -9.83 -22.04
C SER A 305 14.13 -10.70 -22.18
N GLY A 306 14.31 -12.02 -22.37
CA GLY A 306 13.21 -12.99 -22.37
C GLY A 306 12.53 -13.22 -21.01
N ALA A 307 12.95 -12.55 -19.94
CA ALA A 307 12.37 -12.72 -18.60
C ALA A 307 11.02 -12.02 -18.42
N TRP A 308 10.77 -10.93 -19.14
CA TRP A 308 9.60 -10.08 -18.94
C TRP A 308 8.24 -10.78 -19.08
N PRO A 309 8.02 -11.60 -20.13
CA PRO A 309 6.74 -12.31 -20.28
C PRO A 309 6.41 -13.20 -19.07
N GLN A 310 7.42 -13.86 -18.49
CA GLN A 310 7.22 -14.69 -17.31
C GLN A 310 6.92 -13.87 -16.06
N LEU A 311 7.56 -12.69 -15.88
CA LEU A 311 7.25 -11.76 -14.79
C LEU A 311 5.80 -11.27 -14.87
N VAL A 312 5.33 -10.91 -16.06
CA VAL A 312 3.92 -10.54 -16.32
C VAL A 312 2.97 -11.69 -15.97
N GLN A 313 3.28 -12.91 -16.37
CA GLN A 313 2.47 -14.09 -16.07
C GLN A 313 2.41 -14.36 -14.56
N ASN A 314 3.54 -14.25 -13.86
CA ASN A 314 3.59 -14.44 -12.42
C ASN A 314 2.79 -13.34 -11.69
N ALA A 315 2.90 -12.09 -12.15
CA ALA A 315 2.13 -10.96 -11.62
C ALA A 315 0.62 -11.23 -11.71
N MET A 316 0.12 -11.57 -12.89
CA MET A 316 -1.32 -11.81 -13.12
C MET A 316 -1.87 -13.07 -12.45
N ARG A 317 -1.01 -14.03 -12.07
CA ARG A 317 -1.42 -15.24 -11.33
C ARG A 317 -1.50 -15.03 -9.83
N ALA A 318 -0.98 -13.92 -9.30
CA ALA A 318 -1.01 -13.65 -7.87
C ALA A 318 -2.46 -13.35 -7.44
N ASP A 319 -2.97 -14.12 -6.49
CA ASP A 319 -4.32 -13.94 -5.94
C ASP A 319 -4.28 -13.06 -4.68
N PHE A 320 -4.75 -11.83 -4.83
CA PHE A 320 -4.97 -10.88 -3.74
C PHE A 320 -6.46 -10.58 -3.53
N SER A 321 -7.36 -11.51 -3.86
CA SER A 321 -8.78 -11.34 -3.57
C SER A 321 -9.09 -11.30 -2.07
N TRP A 322 -10.16 -10.62 -1.71
CA TRP A 322 -10.65 -10.58 -0.33
C TRP A 322 -11.00 -11.96 0.25
N ARG A 323 -11.20 -12.98 -0.56
CA ARG A 323 -11.51 -14.34 -0.10
C ARG A 323 -10.46 -14.86 0.88
N ARG A 324 -9.18 -14.77 0.50
CA ARG A 324 -8.06 -15.22 1.34
C ARG A 324 -7.98 -14.44 2.65
N SER A 325 -8.15 -13.13 2.59
CA SER A 325 -8.13 -12.28 3.77
C SER A 325 -9.32 -12.58 4.70
N ALA A 326 -10.51 -12.80 4.15
CA ALA A 326 -11.71 -13.16 4.90
C ALA A 326 -11.56 -14.47 5.68
N GLU A 327 -10.89 -15.48 5.10
CA GLU A 327 -10.59 -16.74 5.79
C GLU A 327 -9.70 -16.51 7.01
N LEU A 328 -8.66 -15.68 6.89
CA LEU A 328 -7.76 -15.31 7.99
C LEU A 328 -8.50 -14.51 9.07
N TYR A 329 -9.33 -13.53 8.68
CA TYR A 329 -10.18 -12.80 9.63
C TYR A 329 -11.16 -13.73 10.36
N GLY A 330 -11.72 -14.74 9.68
CA GLY A 330 -12.54 -15.77 10.32
C GLY A 330 -11.79 -16.54 11.42
N GLN A 331 -10.49 -16.82 11.23
CA GLN A 331 -9.66 -17.44 12.27
C GLN A 331 -9.44 -16.49 13.45
N VAL A 332 -9.12 -15.21 13.18
CA VAL A 332 -8.93 -14.18 14.22
C VAL A 332 -10.21 -14.01 15.06
N TYR A 333 -11.40 -13.98 14.44
CA TYR A 333 -12.65 -13.84 15.17
C TYR A 333 -12.93 -15.05 16.08
N ARG A 334 -12.66 -16.27 15.62
CA ARG A 334 -12.75 -17.46 16.47
C ARG A 334 -11.78 -17.41 17.65
N GLN A 335 -10.53 -17.00 17.40
CA GLN A 335 -9.53 -16.84 18.44
C GLN A 335 -9.92 -15.78 19.47
N ALA A 336 -10.44 -14.61 19.03
CA ALA A 336 -10.91 -13.55 19.92
C ALA A 336 -12.03 -14.05 20.85
N ARG A 337 -13.00 -14.79 20.30
CA ARG A 337 -14.07 -15.43 21.11
C ARG A 337 -13.51 -16.42 22.12
N SER A 338 -12.55 -17.25 21.73
CA SER A 338 -11.87 -18.19 22.62
C SER A 338 -11.14 -17.48 23.77
N HIS A 339 -10.40 -16.38 23.46
CA HIS A 339 -9.72 -15.59 24.50
C HIS A 339 -10.69 -14.96 25.49
N ARG A 340 -11.91 -14.68 25.07
CA ARG A 340 -13.00 -14.16 25.92
C ARG A 340 -13.77 -15.25 26.65
N GLY A 341 -13.50 -16.54 26.38
CA GLY A 341 -14.25 -17.68 26.94
C GLY A 341 -15.66 -17.83 26.37
N LEU A 342 -15.91 -17.28 25.18
CA LEU A 342 -17.21 -17.36 24.52
C LEU A 342 -17.34 -18.64 23.68
N PRO A 343 -18.50 -19.26 23.60
CA PRO A 343 -18.73 -20.45 22.76
C PRO A 343 -18.64 -20.07 21.26
N PHE A 344 -18.36 -21.07 20.44
CA PHE A 344 -18.31 -20.90 18.96
C PHE A 344 -19.72 -20.93 18.37
#